data_c701275bca4ad18f1c4a0b5bb15c5860
#
_entry.id   c701275bca4ad18f1c4a0b5bb15c5860
#
_cell.length_a   1.000
_cell.length_b   1.000
_cell.length_c   1.000
_cell.angle_alpha   90.00
_cell.angle_beta   90.00
_cell.angle_gamma   90.00
#
_symmetry.space_group_name_H-M   'P 1'
#
loop_
_entity.id
_entity.type
_entity.pdbx_description
1 polymer ?
#
loop_
_entity_poly.entity_id
_entity_poly.type
_entity_poly.pdbx_seq_one_letter_code
_entity_poly.pdbx_strand_id
1 'polypeptide(L)'
;MSTKPSSEETPDLQGAFPRLSDAQIAALDAQGQRRPIQPGDVLFAEGDRESDFFVILAGKVASVDGKGTPEERVIAVHGRGRFLGELSLLTGEGAWYSAVAVDAGEVLAVPVGRLRELVARDPAFGDLILRAYLLRRSILIGLGAGLRIVGSKYSPDTRRVRDFAARNRLPYRWLDLEADSSAEAVAAQFGVTPQDTPVVIVHGRLLRNPSNAELAAAIGLPAPSEPQASCDMLVVGSGPAGL
;
A
#
# COMPACT_ATOMS: atom_id res chain seq x y z
N MET A 1 2.85 11.71 24.57
CA MET A 1 1.60 11.03 24.96
C MET A 1 1.15 10.20 23.78
N SER A 2 1.31 8.90 23.83
CA SER A 2 0.88 8.00 22.76
C SER A 2 -0.64 7.91 22.80
N THR A 3 -1.31 8.52 21.86
CA THR A 3 -2.76 8.41 21.69
C THR A 3 -3.03 6.96 21.28
N LYS A 4 -3.63 6.18 22.18
CA LYS A 4 -4.13 4.84 21.88
C LYS A 4 -5.04 4.98 20.64
N PRO A 5 -4.79 4.27 19.54
CA PRO A 5 -5.62 4.38 18.34
C PRO A 5 -7.07 4.09 18.71
N SER A 6 -8.01 4.84 18.15
CA SER A 6 -9.44 4.55 18.29
C SER A 6 -9.68 3.10 17.94
N SER A 7 -10.26 2.34 18.86
CA SER A 7 -10.60 0.93 18.64
C SER A 7 -11.91 0.77 17.85
N GLU A 8 -12.51 1.88 17.40
CA GLU A 8 -13.74 1.84 16.61
C GLU A 8 -13.44 1.44 15.17
N GLU A 9 -14.27 0.57 14.65
CA GLU A 9 -14.20 0.15 13.26
C GLU A 9 -14.51 1.32 12.34
N THR A 10 -13.67 1.54 11.34
CA THR A 10 -13.89 2.59 10.33
C THR A 10 -15.15 2.29 9.52
N PRO A 11 -16.09 3.24 9.35
CA PRO A 11 -17.25 3.05 8.50
C PRO A 11 -16.87 2.63 7.08
N ASP A 12 -17.74 1.90 6.40
CA ASP A 12 -17.50 1.61 4.98
C ASP A 12 -17.65 2.88 4.15
N LEU A 13 -16.56 3.30 3.53
CA LEU A 13 -16.49 4.48 2.67
C LEU A 13 -16.86 4.08 1.25
N GLN A 14 -18.14 4.05 0.96
CA GLN A 14 -18.70 3.80 -0.39
C GLN A 14 -18.22 2.48 -1.03
N GLY A 15 -17.95 1.46 -0.23
CA GLY A 15 -17.44 0.16 -0.68
C GLY A 15 -15.92 0.02 -0.64
N ALA A 16 -15.21 0.96 0.02
CA ALA A 16 -13.77 0.81 0.25
C ALA A 16 -13.46 -0.27 1.28
N PHE A 17 -14.36 -0.48 2.24
CA PHE A 17 -14.17 -1.45 3.32
C PHE A 17 -15.34 -2.45 3.39
N PRO A 18 -15.65 -3.17 2.29
CA PRO A 18 -16.77 -4.09 2.24
C PRO A 18 -16.55 -5.29 3.15
N ARG A 19 -17.63 -5.96 3.49
CA ARG A 19 -17.61 -7.25 4.17
C ARG A 19 -17.86 -8.37 3.16
N LEU A 20 -17.12 -9.43 3.32
CA LEU A 20 -17.39 -10.68 2.62
C LEU A 20 -18.65 -11.35 3.19
N SER A 21 -19.43 -11.98 2.33
CA SER A 21 -20.53 -12.84 2.75
C SER A 21 -20.01 -14.13 3.41
N ASP A 22 -20.85 -14.79 4.20
CA ASP A 22 -20.50 -16.07 4.83
C ASP A 22 -20.12 -17.14 3.77
N ALA A 23 -20.76 -17.13 2.60
CA ALA A 23 -20.43 -18.03 1.50
C ALA A 23 -19.03 -17.76 0.93
N GLN A 24 -18.64 -16.48 0.77
CA GLN A 24 -17.31 -16.09 0.31
C GLN A 24 -16.24 -16.45 1.35
N ILE A 25 -16.54 -16.22 2.64
CA ILE A 25 -15.64 -16.62 3.74
C ILE A 25 -15.45 -18.12 3.75
N ALA A 26 -16.52 -18.92 3.60
CA ALA A 26 -16.44 -20.38 3.56
C ALA A 26 -15.61 -20.89 2.36
N ALA A 27 -15.74 -20.27 1.19
CA ALA A 27 -14.94 -20.61 0.01
C ALA A 27 -13.45 -20.30 0.22
N LEU A 28 -13.13 -19.21 0.91
CA LEU A 28 -11.75 -18.83 1.27
C LEU A 28 -11.19 -19.75 2.36
N ASP A 29 -12.01 -20.13 3.35
CA ASP A 29 -11.61 -21.00 4.47
C ASP A 29 -11.14 -22.39 3.98
N ALA A 30 -11.75 -22.89 2.92
CA ALA A 30 -11.31 -24.13 2.26
C ALA A 30 -9.91 -24.05 1.62
N GLN A 31 -9.37 -22.85 1.42
CA GLN A 31 -8.10 -22.59 0.73
C GLN A 31 -7.05 -21.90 1.61
N GLY A 32 -7.42 -21.52 2.83
CA GLY A 32 -6.59 -20.76 3.75
C GLY A 32 -6.31 -21.48 5.06
N GLN A 33 -5.64 -20.77 5.96
CA GLN A 33 -5.35 -21.22 7.31
C GLN A 33 -5.84 -20.20 8.32
N ARG A 34 -6.57 -20.67 9.33
CA ARG A 34 -6.98 -19.83 10.46
C ARG A 34 -5.79 -19.62 11.39
N ARG A 35 -5.58 -18.35 11.78
CA ARG A 35 -4.50 -17.95 12.69
C ARG A 35 -5.06 -17.11 13.82
N PRO A 36 -4.83 -17.46 15.08
CA PRO A 36 -5.14 -16.59 16.20
C PRO A 36 -4.24 -15.34 16.13
N ILE A 37 -4.78 -14.21 16.56
CA ILE A 37 -4.04 -12.95 16.66
C ILE A 37 -4.19 -12.34 18.04
N GLN A 38 -3.12 -11.66 18.51
CA GLN A 38 -3.10 -10.89 19.74
C GLN A 38 -2.85 -9.41 19.44
N PRO A 39 -3.27 -8.48 20.32
CA PRO A 39 -3.00 -7.08 20.15
C PRO A 39 -1.50 -6.81 19.93
N GLY A 40 -1.17 -6.09 18.85
CA GLY A 40 0.19 -5.78 18.45
C GLY A 40 0.80 -6.73 17.43
N ASP A 41 0.18 -7.89 17.17
CA ASP A 41 0.65 -8.79 16.11
C ASP A 41 0.59 -8.09 14.73
N VAL A 42 1.64 -8.27 13.95
CA VAL A 42 1.76 -7.72 12.59
C VAL A 42 1.45 -8.82 11.58
N LEU A 43 0.39 -8.66 10.82
CA LEU A 43 0.03 -9.60 9.77
C LEU A 43 0.92 -9.46 8.53
N PHE A 44 1.21 -8.21 8.16
CA PHE A 44 2.23 -7.83 7.20
C PHE A 44 2.73 -6.42 7.52
N ALA A 45 3.97 -6.14 7.14
CA ALA A 45 4.61 -4.85 7.33
C ALA A 45 4.62 -4.04 6.03
N GLU A 46 4.73 -2.72 6.16
CA GLU A 46 5.00 -1.83 5.03
C GLU A 46 6.26 -2.32 4.28
N GLY A 47 6.15 -2.45 2.96
CA GLY A 47 7.22 -2.93 2.09
C GLY A 47 7.21 -4.45 1.83
N ASP A 48 6.42 -5.23 2.54
CA ASP A 48 6.30 -6.66 2.27
C ASP A 48 5.70 -6.87 0.87
N ARG A 49 6.39 -7.68 0.06
CA ARG A 49 5.98 -7.99 -1.32
C ARG A 49 5.17 -9.29 -1.41
N GLU A 50 5.41 -10.18 -0.49
CA GLU A 50 4.72 -11.46 -0.41
C GLU A 50 3.95 -11.48 0.92
N SER A 51 2.67 -11.18 0.86
CA SER A 51 1.76 -11.31 1.99
C SER A 51 0.56 -12.15 1.60
N ASP A 52 0.02 -12.89 2.56
CA ASP A 52 -1.27 -13.55 2.39
C ASP A 52 -2.38 -12.48 2.26
N PHE A 53 -3.49 -12.91 1.70
CA PHE A 53 -4.76 -12.18 1.82
C PHE A 53 -5.41 -12.58 3.15
N PHE A 54 -5.72 -11.60 3.98
CA PHE A 54 -6.26 -11.84 5.30
C PHE A 54 -7.74 -11.47 5.38
N VAL A 55 -8.57 -12.37 5.89
CA VAL A 55 -9.97 -12.10 6.27
C VAL A 55 -10.07 -12.12 7.79
N ILE A 56 -10.68 -11.10 8.37
CA ILE A 56 -10.88 -11.01 9.82
C ILE A 56 -12.12 -11.83 10.20
N LEU A 57 -11.91 -12.90 10.97
CA LEU A 57 -12.99 -13.75 11.46
C LEU A 57 -13.49 -13.29 12.82
N ALA A 58 -12.58 -12.77 13.69
CA ALA A 58 -12.88 -12.19 14.98
C ALA A 58 -11.82 -11.15 15.35
N GLY A 59 -12.15 -10.23 16.24
CA GLY A 59 -11.25 -9.14 16.63
C GLY A 59 -11.21 -8.00 15.61
N LYS A 60 -10.14 -7.20 15.67
CA LYS A 60 -9.94 -6.03 14.78
C LYS A 60 -8.49 -5.91 14.38
N VAL A 61 -8.27 -5.41 13.16
CA VAL A 61 -6.95 -5.14 12.59
C VAL A 61 -6.92 -3.71 12.06
N ALA A 62 -5.87 -2.96 12.38
CA ALA A 62 -5.64 -1.61 11.88
C ALA A 62 -4.69 -1.62 10.68
N SER A 63 -4.99 -0.79 9.68
CA SER A 63 -4.05 -0.36 8.66
C SER A 63 -3.28 0.83 9.20
N VAL A 64 -1.94 0.74 9.30
CA VAL A 64 -1.08 1.73 9.95
C VAL A 64 -0.02 2.21 8.97
N ASP A 65 0.00 3.51 8.69
CA ASP A 65 1.03 4.19 7.90
C ASP A 65 2.18 4.61 8.81
N GLY A 66 3.42 4.38 8.37
CA GLY A 66 4.61 4.78 9.10
C GLY A 66 4.79 4.09 10.45
N LYS A 67 4.38 2.83 10.59
CA LYS A 67 4.49 2.07 11.84
C LYS A 67 5.89 2.14 12.44
N GLY A 68 5.97 2.47 13.74
CA GLY A 68 7.24 2.62 14.48
C GLY A 68 7.98 3.92 14.22
N THR A 69 7.39 4.87 13.51
CA THR A 69 7.96 6.21 13.30
C THR A 69 7.20 7.27 14.10
N PRO A 70 7.77 8.47 14.30
CA PRO A 70 7.04 9.59 14.93
C PRO A 70 5.77 10.02 14.18
N GLU A 71 5.65 9.66 12.91
CA GLU A 71 4.51 9.99 12.05
C GLU A 71 3.50 8.84 11.95
N GLU A 72 3.62 7.82 12.81
CA GLU A 72 2.70 6.70 12.85
C GLU A 72 1.25 7.17 12.97
N ARG A 73 0.41 6.69 12.04
CA ARG A 73 -1.02 6.99 12.07
C ARG A 73 -1.86 5.81 11.61
N VAL A 74 -3.01 5.64 12.22
CA VAL A 74 -4.01 4.68 11.78
C VAL A 74 -4.77 5.24 10.57
N ILE A 75 -4.81 4.49 9.49
CA ILE A 75 -5.56 4.80 8.27
C ILE A 75 -7.01 4.34 8.42
N ALA A 76 -7.18 3.08 8.84
CA ALA A 76 -8.49 2.46 9.02
C ALA A 76 -8.40 1.30 10.03
N VAL A 77 -9.52 1.00 10.67
CA VAL A 77 -9.70 -0.17 11.53
C VAL A 77 -10.74 -1.08 10.91
N HIS A 78 -10.38 -2.34 10.77
CA HIS A 78 -11.17 -3.37 10.09
C HIS A 78 -11.66 -4.40 11.11
N GLY A 79 -12.95 -4.70 11.06
CA GLY A 79 -13.58 -5.73 11.90
C GLY A 79 -13.97 -6.99 11.11
N ARG A 80 -14.74 -7.86 11.74
CA ARG A 80 -15.16 -9.15 11.20
C ARG A 80 -15.74 -9.05 9.77
N GLY A 81 -15.34 -9.98 8.91
CA GLY A 81 -15.77 -10.08 7.52
C GLY A 81 -15.04 -9.16 6.56
N ARG A 82 -14.22 -8.23 7.05
CA ARG A 82 -13.37 -7.39 6.21
C ARG A 82 -12.05 -8.11 5.91
N PHE A 83 -11.35 -7.59 4.90
CA PHE A 83 -10.13 -8.20 4.38
C PHE A 83 -9.02 -7.17 4.17
N LEU A 84 -7.80 -7.66 4.10
CA LEU A 84 -6.55 -6.91 3.90
C LEU A 84 -5.60 -7.72 3.00
N GLY A 85 -4.60 -7.05 2.40
CA GLY A 85 -3.58 -7.71 1.57
C GLY A 85 -3.85 -7.70 0.07
N GLU A 86 -4.99 -7.14 -0.39
CA GLU A 86 -5.35 -7.06 -1.80
C GLU A 86 -4.49 -6.08 -2.60
N LEU A 87 -3.92 -5.04 -1.97
CA LEU A 87 -3.19 -3.97 -2.66
C LEU A 87 -1.91 -4.48 -3.33
N SER A 88 -1.11 -5.28 -2.65
CA SER A 88 0.11 -5.88 -3.21
C SER A 88 -0.19 -7.00 -4.23
N LEU A 89 -1.34 -7.62 -4.08
CA LEU A 89 -1.78 -8.75 -4.89
C LEU A 89 -2.02 -8.39 -6.36
N LEU A 90 -2.60 -7.21 -6.61
CA LEU A 90 -2.99 -6.77 -7.95
C LEU A 90 -1.85 -6.08 -8.70
N THR A 91 -0.91 -5.46 -7.98
CA THR A 91 0.15 -4.65 -8.59
C THR A 91 1.55 -5.28 -8.50
N GLY A 92 1.76 -6.21 -7.57
CA GLY A 92 3.10 -6.73 -7.26
C GLY A 92 3.99 -5.70 -6.52
N GLU A 93 3.45 -4.52 -6.20
CA GLU A 93 4.13 -3.53 -5.36
C GLU A 93 4.23 -4.03 -3.92
N GLY A 94 5.19 -3.54 -3.14
CA GLY A 94 5.23 -3.75 -1.70
C GLY A 94 4.03 -3.11 -1.00
N ALA A 95 3.67 -3.62 0.18
CA ALA A 95 2.58 -3.07 0.98
C ALA A 95 2.84 -1.61 1.36
N TRP A 96 1.85 -0.74 1.18
CA TRP A 96 1.95 0.70 1.47
C TRP A 96 1.68 1.07 2.94
N TYR A 97 1.31 0.09 3.75
CA TYR A 97 1.04 0.23 5.18
C TYR A 97 1.26 -1.10 5.88
N SER A 98 1.33 -1.07 7.20
CA SER A 98 1.37 -2.29 8.03
C SER A 98 -0.03 -2.65 8.51
N ALA A 99 -0.35 -3.94 8.57
CA ALA A 99 -1.57 -4.45 9.19
C ALA A 99 -1.28 -4.97 10.59
N VAL A 100 -1.91 -4.36 11.61
CA VAL A 100 -1.61 -4.61 13.02
C VAL A 100 -2.88 -4.99 13.78
N ALA A 101 -2.85 -6.10 14.49
CA ALA A 101 -3.97 -6.50 15.33
C ALA A 101 -4.20 -5.50 16.47
N VAL A 102 -5.44 -5.04 16.62
CA VAL A 102 -5.88 -4.12 17.69
C VAL A 102 -6.46 -4.89 18.87
N ASP A 103 -7.28 -5.90 18.55
CA ASP A 103 -7.91 -6.77 19.52
C ASP A 103 -7.46 -8.22 19.31
N ALA A 104 -7.52 -9.03 20.36
CA ALA A 104 -7.37 -10.47 20.22
C ALA A 104 -8.50 -11.05 19.36
N GLY A 105 -8.17 -12.02 18.52
CA GLY A 105 -9.15 -12.59 17.60
C GLY A 105 -8.59 -13.69 16.72
N GLU A 106 -9.14 -13.82 15.52
CA GLU A 106 -8.76 -14.82 14.55
C GLU A 106 -8.82 -14.23 13.13
N VAL A 107 -7.85 -14.54 12.32
CA VAL A 107 -7.83 -14.21 10.89
C VAL A 107 -7.70 -15.47 10.05
N LEU A 108 -8.24 -15.42 8.85
CA LEU A 108 -8.02 -16.41 7.82
C LEU A 108 -6.95 -15.89 6.88
N ALA A 109 -5.81 -16.56 6.80
CA ALA A 109 -4.71 -16.27 5.90
C ALA A 109 -4.83 -17.13 4.64
N VAL A 110 -5.01 -16.50 3.49
CA VAL A 110 -5.18 -17.17 2.19
C VAL A 110 -4.00 -16.83 1.29
N PRO A 111 -3.24 -17.82 0.82
CA PRO A 111 -2.14 -17.58 -0.11
C PRO A 111 -2.61 -16.88 -1.38
N VAL A 112 -1.84 -15.90 -1.86
CA VAL A 112 -2.15 -15.08 -3.04
C VAL A 112 -2.53 -15.93 -4.27
N GLY A 113 -1.82 -17.02 -4.51
CA GLY A 113 -2.12 -17.92 -5.63
C GLY A 113 -3.54 -18.49 -5.55
N ARG A 114 -3.98 -18.89 -4.35
CA ARG A 114 -5.34 -19.40 -4.12
C ARG A 114 -6.42 -18.35 -4.28
N LEU A 115 -6.12 -17.13 -3.82
CA LEU A 115 -7.04 -16.02 -4.03
C LEU A 115 -7.23 -15.72 -5.52
N ARG A 116 -6.14 -15.72 -6.31
CA ARG A 116 -6.21 -15.51 -7.78
C ARG A 116 -7.09 -16.56 -8.47
N GLU A 117 -6.99 -17.83 -8.06
CA GLU A 117 -7.83 -18.89 -8.57
C GLU A 117 -9.32 -18.66 -8.26
N LEU A 118 -9.65 -18.20 -7.05
CA LEU A 118 -11.02 -17.90 -6.65
C LEU A 118 -11.58 -16.68 -7.41
N VAL A 119 -10.83 -15.62 -7.51
CA VAL A 119 -11.20 -14.40 -8.27
C VAL A 119 -11.46 -14.74 -9.74
N ALA A 120 -10.66 -15.63 -10.35
CA ALA A 120 -10.85 -16.05 -11.73
C ALA A 120 -12.12 -16.90 -11.94
N ARG A 121 -12.59 -17.59 -10.91
CA ARG A 121 -13.79 -18.45 -10.96
C ARG A 121 -15.10 -17.74 -10.58
N ASP A 122 -15.00 -16.71 -9.78
CA ASP A 122 -16.14 -15.92 -9.30
C ASP A 122 -15.96 -14.43 -9.69
N PRO A 123 -16.52 -14.01 -10.83
CA PRO A 123 -16.45 -12.61 -11.29
C PRO A 123 -17.01 -11.60 -10.27
N ALA A 124 -18.07 -11.95 -9.56
CA ALA A 124 -18.67 -11.04 -8.58
C ALA A 124 -17.75 -10.81 -7.37
N PHE A 125 -17.05 -11.86 -6.95
CA PHE A 125 -16.00 -11.74 -5.93
C PHE A 125 -14.81 -10.91 -6.45
N GLY A 126 -14.40 -11.15 -7.70
CA GLY A 126 -13.34 -10.38 -8.36
C GLY A 126 -13.66 -8.89 -8.42
N ASP A 127 -14.88 -8.52 -8.82
CA ASP A 127 -15.35 -7.14 -8.88
C ASP A 127 -15.36 -6.46 -7.50
N LEU A 128 -15.76 -7.20 -6.45
CA LEU A 128 -15.74 -6.70 -5.08
C LEU A 128 -14.31 -6.36 -4.63
N ILE A 129 -13.36 -7.27 -4.85
CA ILE A 129 -11.95 -7.07 -4.50
C ILE A 129 -11.35 -5.91 -5.29
N LEU A 130 -11.59 -5.85 -6.61
CA LEU A 130 -11.08 -4.78 -7.47
C LEU A 130 -11.64 -3.41 -7.08
N ARG A 131 -12.93 -3.32 -6.78
CA ARG A 131 -13.57 -2.07 -6.33
C ARG A 131 -12.96 -1.61 -5.01
N ALA A 132 -12.83 -2.50 -4.03
CA ALA A 132 -12.20 -2.18 -2.75
C ALA A 132 -10.76 -1.69 -2.94
N TYR A 133 -9.98 -2.37 -3.78
CA TYR A 133 -8.62 -1.97 -4.15
C TYR A 133 -8.56 -0.54 -4.70
N LEU A 134 -9.37 -0.22 -5.71
CA LEU A 134 -9.36 1.10 -6.35
C LEU A 134 -9.72 2.23 -5.37
N LEU A 135 -10.73 2.00 -4.54
CA LEU A 135 -11.16 2.98 -3.54
C LEU A 135 -10.13 3.17 -2.43
N ARG A 136 -9.55 2.08 -1.90
CA ARG A 136 -8.48 2.14 -0.88
C ARG A 136 -7.23 2.82 -1.40
N ARG A 137 -6.83 2.53 -2.65
CA ARG A 137 -5.72 3.22 -3.29
C ARG A 137 -5.98 4.73 -3.40
N SER A 138 -7.20 5.13 -3.75
CA SER A 138 -7.59 6.54 -3.78
C SER A 138 -7.54 7.18 -2.39
N ILE A 139 -7.95 6.47 -1.35
CA ILE A 139 -7.84 6.93 0.04
C ILE A 139 -6.37 7.12 0.44
N LEU A 140 -5.50 6.16 0.15
CA LEU A 140 -4.06 6.26 0.44
C LEU A 140 -3.42 7.45 -0.26
N ILE A 141 -3.75 7.69 -1.53
CA ILE A 141 -3.28 8.85 -2.29
C ILE A 141 -3.78 10.14 -1.64
N GLY A 142 -5.06 10.23 -1.30
CA GLY A 142 -5.66 11.40 -0.65
C GLY A 142 -5.07 11.71 0.72
N LEU A 143 -4.69 10.69 1.48
CA LEU A 143 -4.02 10.82 2.77
C LEU A 143 -2.51 11.08 2.65
N GLY A 144 -1.93 10.94 1.45
CA GLY A 144 -0.48 10.96 1.27
C GLY A 144 0.22 9.86 2.06
N ALA A 145 -0.42 8.69 2.21
CA ALA A 145 0.19 7.53 2.86
C ALA A 145 1.14 6.83 1.88
N GLY A 146 2.29 6.37 2.35
CA GLY A 146 3.28 5.68 1.55
C GLY A 146 4.56 6.46 1.35
N LEU A 147 4.89 6.88 0.11
CA LEU A 147 6.13 7.62 -0.16
C LEU A 147 6.17 8.96 0.57
N ARG A 148 7.33 9.31 1.14
CA ARG A 148 7.62 10.67 1.59
C ARG A 148 8.69 11.25 0.70
N ILE A 149 8.38 12.38 0.05
CA ILE A 149 9.31 13.11 -0.82
C ILE A 149 9.66 14.40 -0.10
N VAL A 150 10.93 14.58 0.28
CA VAL A 150 11.42 15.82 0.89
C VAL A 150 12.28 16.54 -0.14
N GLY A 151 11.94 17.79 -0.44
CA GLY A 151 12.70 18.56 -1.42
C GLY A 151 12.05 19.90 -1.74
N SER A 152 12.88 20.79 -2.28
CA SER A 152 12.50 22.14 -2.66
C SER A 152 11.54 22.17 -3.84
N LYS A 153 10.52 23.01 -3.79
CA LYS A 153 9.61 23.28 -4.93
C LYS A 153 10.33 23.86 -6.15
N TYR A 154 11.48 24.46 -5.95
CA TYR A 154 12.29 25.06 -7.03
C TYR A 154 13.24 24.03 -7.68
N SER A 155 13.45 22.87 -7.07
CA SER A 155 14.33 21.83 -7.61
C SER A 155 13.69 21.12 -8.79
N PRO A 156 14.36 21.05 -9.96
CA PRO A 156 13.92 20.24 -11.08
C PRO A 156 13.82 18.74 -10.76
N ASP A 157 14.72 18.25 -9.91
CA ASP A 157 14.76 16.86 -9.47
C ASP A 157 13.59 16.53 -8.55
N THR A 158 13.21 17.42 -7.63
CA THR A 158 11.98 17.27 -6.82
C THR A 158 10.76 17.16 -7.73
N ARG A 159 10.67 18.01 -8.76
CA ARG A 159 9.57 17.95 -9.72
C ARG A 159 9.56 16.63 -10.48
N ARG A 160 10.70 16.16 -10.97
CA ARG A 160 10.84 14.88 -11.66
C ARG A 160 10.33 13.70 -10.82
N VAL A 161 10.74 13.64 -9.55
CA VAL A 161 10.32 12.59 -8.62
C VAL A 161 8.82 12.65 -8.36
N ARG A 162 8.27 13.84 -8.13
CA ARG A 162 6.83 14.05 -7.93
C ARG A 162 6.02 13.68 -9.16
N ASP A 163 6.48 14.08 -10.35
CA ASP A 163 5.84 13.74 -11.63
C ASP A 163 5.84 12.23 -11.85
N PHE A 164 6.94 11.55 -11.53
CA PHE A 164 7.01 10.10 -11.58
C PHE A 164 5.97 9.46 -10.65
N ALA A 165 5.90 9.90 -9.40
CA ALA A 165 4.94 9.38 -8.42
C ALA A 165 3.49 9.61 -8.88
N ALA A 166 3.17 10.82 -9.36
CA ALA A 166 1.84 11.17 -9.84
C ALA A 166 1.42 10.35 -11.08
N ARG A 167 2.29 10.20 -12.07
CA ARG A 167 2.02 9.41 -13.30
C ARG A 167 1.78 7.93 -13.02
N ASN A 168 2.47 7.38 -12.02
CA ASN A 168 2.30 5.99 -11.60
C ASN A 168 1.21 5.83 -10.53
N ARG A 169 0.48 6.90 -10.19
CA ARG A 169 -0.56 6.92 -9.16
C ARG A 169 -0.08 6.34 -7.83
N LEU A 170 1.18 6.62 -7.47
CA LEU A 170 1.74 6.21 -6.19
C LEU A 170 1.17 7.10 -5.09
N PRO A 171 0.82 6.55 -3.93
CA PRO A 171 0.49 7.37 -2.77
C PRO A 171 1.77 8.05 -2.27
N TYR A 172 1.77 9.37 -2.16
CA TYR A 172 2.93 10.10 -1.63
C TYR A 172 2.53 11.36 -0.88
N ARG A 173 3.35 11.73 0.10
CA ARG A 173 3.35 13.03 0.75
C ARG A 173 4.61 13.78 0.34
N TRP A 174 4.43 15.02 -0.14
CA TRP A 174 5.55 15.91 -0.40
C TRP A 174 5.71 16.90 0.74
N LEU A 175 6.93 17.01 1.25
CA LEU A 175 7.36 17.96 2.27
C LEU A 175 8.24 19.00 1.59
N ASP A 176 7.71 20.21 1.42
CA ASP A 176 8.42 21.33 0.80
C ASP A 176 9.36 21.97 1.82
N LEU A 177 10.65 21.98 1.52
CA LEU A 177 11.66 22.58 2.40
C LEU A 177 11.44 24.06 2.66
N GLU A 178 10.74 24.78 1.78
CA GLU A 178 10.46 26.20 1.93
C GLU A 178 9.16 26.50 2.69
N ALA A 179 8.25 25.54 2.80
CA ALA A 179 6.91 25.79 3.32
C ALA A 179 6.51 24.91 4.50
N ASP A 180 7.14 23.74 4.64
CA ASP A 180 6.74 22.76 5.64
C ASP A 180 7.78 22.67 6.77
N SER A 181 7.42 23.14 7.95
CA SER A 181 8.30 23.12 9.13
C SER A 181 8.70 21.70 9.57
N SER A 182 7.95 20.68 9.15
CA SER A 182 8.28 19.29 9.44
C SER A 182 9.35 18.72 8.49
N ALA A 183 9.57 19.36 7.33
CA ALA A 183 10.52 18.89 6.33
C ALA A 183 11.96 18.84 6.88
N GLU A 184 12.38 19.88 7.61
CA GLU A 184 13.69 19.95 8.25
C GLU A 184 13.86 18.87 9.32
N ALA A 185 12.83 18.63 10.14
CA ALA A 185 12.86 17.61 11.18
C ALA A 185 12.97 16.21 10.60
N VAL A 186 12.24 15.93 9.53
CA VAL A 186 12.32 14.66 8.79
C VAL A 186 13.69 14.51 8.15
N ALA A 187 14.22 15.54 7.49
CA ALA A 187 15.56 15.50 6.91
C ALA A 187 16.64 15.23 7.98
N ALA A 188 16.56 15.93 9.11
CA ALA A 188 17.52 15.77 10.23
C ALA A 188 17.48 14.35 10.83
N GLN A 189 16.30 13.73 10.94
CA GLN A 189 16.15 12.37 11.45
C GLN A 189 16.94 11.34 10.62
N PHE A 190 17.10 11.59 9.31
CA PHE A 190 17.81 10.72 8.39
C PHE A 190 19.23 11.23 8.05
N GLY A 191 19.73 12.27 8.74
CA GLY A 191 21.03 12.86 8.47
C GLY A 191 21.15 13.45 7.07
N VAL A 192 20.06 14.02 6.56
CA VAL A 192 19.96 14.59 5.21
C VAL A 192 20.25 16.08 5.27
N THR A 193 21.10 16.54 4.36
CA THR A 193 21.36 17.98 4.15
C THR A 193 20.56 18.50 2.95
N PRO A 194 20.36 19.83 2.80
CA PRO A 194 19.70 20.38 1.62
C PRO A 194 20.31 19.96 0.29
N GLN A 195 21.63 19.69 0.27
CA GLN A 195 22.34 19.23 -0.93
C GLN A 195 22.01 17.78 -1.34
N ASP A 196 21.51 16.98 -0.41
CA ASP A 196 21.11 15.59 -0.66
C ASP A 196 19.71 15.49 -1.29
N THR A 197 18.98 16.61 -1.36
CA THR A 197 17.58 16.62 -1.81
C THR A 197 17.42 16.66 -3.34
N PRO A 198 16.34 16.08 -3.88
CA PRO A 198 15.23 15.46 -3.15
C PRO A 198 15.61 14.12 -2.54
N VAL A 199 15.09 13.86 -1.36
CA VAL A 199 15.13 12.50 -0.81
C VAL A 199 13.75 11.86 -0.87
N VAL A 200 13.74 10.56 -1.07
CA VAL A 200 12.52 9.75 -1.03
C VAL A 200 12.66 8.70 0.05
N ILE A 201 11.69 8.67 0.95
CA ILE A 201 11.58 7.62 1.95
C ILE A 201 10.47 6.68 1.48
N VAL A 202 10.83 5.42 1.29
CA VAL A 202 9.93 4.37 0.83
C VAL A 202 10.23 3.08 1.59
N HIS A 203 9.20 2.48 2.18
CA HIS A 203 9.32 1.23 2.93
C HIS A 203 10.49 1.28 3.95
N GLY A 204 10.59 2.38 4.70
CA GLY A 204 11.65 2.61 5.68
C GLY A 204 13.05 2.86 5.10
N ARG A 205 13.23 2.86 3.78
CA ARG A 205 14.50 3.12 3.10
C ARG A 205 14.60 4.55 2.61
N LEU A 206 15.75 5.17 2.82
CA LEU A 206 16.06 6.49 2.30
C LEU A 206 16.80 6.38 0.95
N LEU A 207 16.28 7.07 -0.05
CA LEU A 207 16.91 7.24 -1.36
C LEU A 207 17.25 8.71 -1.56
N ARG A 208 18.52 9.02 -1.88
CA ARG A 208 18.98 10.39 -2.16
C ARG A 208 18.95 10.63 -3.65
N ASN A 209 18.22 11.64 -4.06
CA ASN A 209 18.00 12.02 -5.46
C ASN A 209 17.87 10.82 -6.42
N PRO A 210 16.93 9.88 -6.14
CA PRO A 210 16.84 8.67 -6.93
C PRO A 210 16.44 8.99 -8.37
N SER A 211 17.03 8.26 -9.33
CA SER A 211 16.52 8.20 -10.67
C SER A 211 15.12 7.53 -10.70
N ASN A 212 14.38 7.71 -11.78
CA ASN A 212 13.08 7.05 -11.94
C ASN A 212 13.21 5.51 -11.92
N ALA A 213 14.31 4.97 -12.44
CA ALA A 213 14.58 3.52 -12.42
C ALA A 213 14.83 3.00 -11.00
N GLU A 214 15.66 3.71 -10.21
CA GLU A 214 15.90 3.35 -8.81
C GLU A 214 14.64 3.43 -7.97
N LEU A 215 13.81 4.47 -8.20
CA LEU A 215 12.54 4.60 -7.51
C LEU A 215 11.58 3.48 -7.91
N ALA A 216 11.46 3.17 -9.21
CA ALA A 216 10.66 2.04 -9.70
C ALA A 216 11.08 0.71 -9.06
N ALA A 217 12.38 0.44 -9.01
CA ALA A 217 12.91 -0.77 -8.37
C ALA A 217 12.62 -0.82 -6.87
N ALA A 218 12.74 0.33 -6.17
CA ALA A 218 12.49 0.40 -4.72
C ALA A 218 11.03 0.09 -4.35
N ILE A 219 10.07 0.54 -5.17
CA ILE A 219 8.64 0.29 -4.94
C ILE A 219 8.16 -1.04 -5.54
N GLY A 220 9.00 -1.73 -6.31
CA GLY A 220 8.67 -3.03 -6.91
C GLY A 220 7.91 -2.95 -8.22
N LEU A 221 7.95 -1.82 -8.92
CA LEU A 221 7.44 -1.79 -10.29
C LEU A 221 8.26 -2.74 -11.17
N PRO A 222 7.62 -3.47 -12.09
CA PRO A 222 8.32 -4.35 -13.01
C PRO A 222 9.39 -3.56 -13.78
N ALA A 223 10.62 -4.04 -13.77
CA ALA A 223 11.64 -3.52 -14.67
C ALA A 223 11.18 -3.77 -16.11
N PRO A 224 11.51 -2.88 -17.06
CA PRO A 224 11.34 -3.20 -18.47
C PRO A 224 12.01 -4.55 -18.74
N SER A 225 11.30 -5.48 -19.37
CA SER A 225 11.89 -6.74 -19.83
C SER A 225 13.12 -6.41 -20.67
N GLU A 226 14.19 -7.20 -20.53
CA GLU A 226 15.41 -7.01 -21.31
C GLU A 226 15.08 -6.86 -22.80
N PRO A 227 15.83 -6.04 -23.57
CA PRO A 227 15.52 -5.73 -24.97
C PRO A 227 15.80 -6.90 -25.94
N GLN A 228 15.52 -8.14 -25.53
CA GLN A 228 15.75 -9.35 -26.33
C GLN A 228 14.50 -9.91 -27.01
N ALA A 229 13.33 -9.37 -26.77
CA ALA A 229 12.14 -9.79 -27.48
C ALA A 229 12.01 -9.03 -28.79
N SER A 230 12.34 -9.65 -29.91
CA SER A 230 11.84 -9.16 -31.21
C SER A 230 10.34 -9.46 -31.26
N CYS A 231 9.54 -8.48 -31.60
CA CYS A 231 8.10 -8.62 -31.80
C CYS A 231 7.72 -8.04 -33.16
N ASP A 232 6.75 -8.65 -33.83
CA ASP A 232 6.24 -8.15 -35.12
C ASP A 232 5.40 -6.88 -34.94
N MET A 233 4.89 -6.65 -33.72
CA MET A 233 4.09 -5.47 -33.40
C MET A 233 4.29 -5.08 -31.93
N LEU A 234 4.47 -3.77 -31.66
CA LEU A 234 4.48 -3.19 -30.33
C LEU A 234 3.29 -2.22 -30.19
N VAL A 235 2.39 -2.51 -29.25
CA VAL A 235 1.28 -1.60 -28.88
C VAL A 235 1.66 -0.85 -27.63
N VAL A 236 1.73 0.49 -27.72
CA VAL A 236 2.05 1.36 -26.58
C VAL A 236 0.80 2.13 -26.16
N GLY A 237 0.30 1.80 -24.99
CA GLY A 237 -0.89 2.40 -24.39
C GLY A 237 -2.11 1.48 -24.40
N SER A 238 -3.08 1.80 -23.54
CA SER A 238 -4.35 1.09 -23.37
C SER A 238 -5.57 1.97 -23.71
N GLY A 239 -5.37 3.00 -24.51
CA GLY A 239 -6.46 3.82 -25.05
C GLY A 239 -7.24 3.12 -26.16
N PRO A 240 -8.29 3.77 -26.73
CA PRO A 240 -9.14 3.16 -27.77
C PRO A 240 -8.39 2.66 -29.01
N ALA A 241 -7.19 3.19 -29.28
CA ALA A 241 -6.32 2.76 -30.38
C ALA A 241 -5.30 1.68 -29.97
N GLY A 242 -5.21 1.35 -28.69
CA GLY A 242 -4.27 0.35 -28.15
C GLY A 242 -4.97 -0.93 -27.64
N LEU A 243 -6.29 -1.04 -27.85
CA LEU A 243 -7.11 -2.22 -27.52
C LEU A 243 -7.37 -3.06 -28.77
#